data_fb406491ae806eb353c2c878d01e5557
#
_entry.id   fb406491ae806eb353c2c878d01e5557
#
_cell.length_a   1.000
_cell.length_b   1.000
_cell.length_c   1.000
_cell.angle_alpha   90.00
_cell.angle_beta   90.00
_cell.angle_gamma   90.00
#
_symmetry.space_group_name_H-M   'P 1'
#
loop_
_entity.id
_entity.type
_entity.pdbx_description
1 polymer ?
#
loop_
_entity_poly.entity_id
_entity_poly.type
_entity_poly.pdbx_seq_one_letter_code
_entity_poly.pdbx_strand_id
1 'polypeptide(L)'
;LEIDEEGGRRLNTGLQVEWSALDWLDLRTELSLEQQHNLLRWASNESFARLPDGWAIGTESAAPDELTKADFTRLPSPGPLDELAARYDPYEGFANRYYAAVFGRRNTRSLELSLRSTLTFSPMLSVQSFTQLLLARGRYTDPSLRLDKDTLLPFPDYPKRHEFVLNSFRVNVVLRWEYRPGSVLYLVWTHDRDAYDRAAIRSSRIRGIRD
;
A
#
# COMPACT_ATOMS: atom_id res chain seq x y z
N LEU A 1 -7.30 13.02 -15.62
CA LEU A 1 -6.84 13.80 -14.49
C LEU A 1 -8.01 14.09 -13.57
N GLU A 2 -7.87 13.71 -12.33
CA GLU A 2 -8.84 13.99 -11.26
C GLU A 2 -8.17 14.92 -10.24
N ILE A 3 -8.89 15.93 -9.79
CA ILE A 3 -8.43 16.89 -8.78
C ILE A 3 -9.43 16.86 -7.63
N ASP A 4 -8.97 16.66 -6.40
CA ASP A 4 -9.82 16.72 -5.22
C ASP A 4 -9.98 18.16 -4.69
N GLU A 5 -10.92 18.35 -3.77
CA GLU A 5 -11.23 19.66 -3.17
C GLU A 5 -10.05 20.26 -2.40
N GLU A 6 -9.09 19.44 -1.99
CA GLU A 6 -7.89 19.84 -1.25
C GLU A 6 -6.65 20.05 -2.14
N GLY A 7 -6.83 20.03 -3.47
CA GLY A 7 -5.76 20.24 -4.46
C GLY A 7 -4.91 19.02 -4.75
N GLY A 8 -5.31 17.85 -4.26
CA GLY A 8 -4.71 16.57 -4.63
C GLY A 8 -5.01 16.21 -6.08
N ARG A 9 -4.07 15.56 -6.74
CA ARG A 9 -4.18 15.22 -8.17
C ARG A 9 -3.93 13.74 -8.38
N ARG A 10 -4.76 13.14 -9.25
CA ARG A 10 -4.56 11.77 -9.72
C ARG A 10 -4.52 11.76 -11.25
N LEU A 11 -3.46 11.19 -11.79
CA LEU A 11 -3.31 10.91 -13.21
C LEU A 11 -3.22 9.40 -13.40
N ASN A 12 -4.08 8.85 -14.23
CA ASN A 12 -4.02 7.46 -14.68
C ASN A 12 -3.88 7.46 -16.20
N THR A 13 -2.91 6.69 -16.70
CA THR A 13 -2.65 6.51 -18.12
C THR A 13 -2.43 5.03 -18.37
N GLY A 14 -3.13 4.47 -19.35
CA GLY A 14 -3.03 3.05 -19.69
C GLY A 14 -2.91 2.84 -21.20
N LEU A 15 -2.27 1.73 -21.55
CA LEU A 15 -2.19 1.20 -22.90
C LEU A 15 -2.63 -0.26 -22.86
N GLN A 16 -3.54 -0.61 -23.73
CA GLN A 16 -3.99 -1.98 -23.94
C GLN A 16 -3.69 -2.39 -25.36
N VAL A 17 -3.09 -3.57 -25.54
CA VAL A 17 -2.80 -4.17 -26.83
C VAL A 17 -3.38 -5.57 -26.83
N GLU A 18 -4.20 -5.84 -27.84
CA GLU A 18 -4.73 -7.18 -28.14
C GLU A 18 -4.14 -7.63 -29.45
N TRP A 19 -3.64 -8.86 -29.47
CA TRP A 19 -3.03 -9.45 -30.66
C TRP A 19 -3.50 -10.90 -30.82
N SER A 20 -4.15 -11.19 -31.95
CA SER A 20 -4.72 -12.49 -32.32
C SER A 20 -4.39 -12.81 -33.76
N ALA A 21 -3.14 -12.55 -34.20
CA ALA A 21 -2.74 -12.75 -35.59
C ALA A 21 -2.47 -14.22 -35.97
N LEU A 22 -2.41 -15.10 -34.98
CA LEU A 22 -2.21 -16.54 -35.18
C LEU A 22 -3.40 -17.30 -34.58
N ASP A 23 -3.92 -18.26 -35.32
CA ASP A 23 -5.09 -19.06 -34.91
C ASP A 23 -4.88 -19.85 -33.59
N TRP A 24 -3.63 -20.01 -33.19
CA TRP A 24 -3.26 -20.77 -32.00
C TRP A 24 -2.79 -19.88 -30.81
N LEU A 25 -2.68 -18.56 -31.03
CA LEU A 25 -2.15 -17.63 -30.00
C LEU A 25 -2.96 -16.34 -29.93
N ASP A 26 -3.59 -16.12 -28.77
CA ASP A 26 -4.17 -14.85 -28.38
C ASP A 26 -3.34 -14.21 -27.25
N LEU A 27 -3.00 -12.95 -27.42
CA LEU A 27 -2.28 -12.14 -26.41
C LEU A 27 -3.06 -10.87 -26.11
N ARG A 28 -3.18 -10.56 -24.84
CA ARG A 28 -3.68 -9.27 -24.36
C ARG A 28 -2.74 -8.73 -23.29
N THR A 29 -2.19 -7.57 -23.57
CA THR A 29 -1.30 -6.86 -22.66
C THR A 29 -1.95 -5.55 -22.24
N GLU A 30 -1.90 -5.24 -20.96
CA GLU A 30 -2.36 -3.99 -20.40
C GLU A 30 -1.25 -3.39 -19.52
N LEU A 31 -0.88 -2.16 -19.80
CA LEU A 31 0.06 -1.36 -19.03
C LEU A 31 -0.69 -0.18 -18.44
N SER A 32 -0.64 -0.02 -17.13
CA SER A 32 -1.24 1.12 -16.43
C SER A 32 -0.18 1.85 -15.59
N LEU A 33 -0.18 3.16 -15.70
CA LEU A 33 0.64 4.08 -14.94
C LEU A 33 -0.27 4.99 -14.13
N GLU A 34 -0.16 4.93 -12.80
CA GLU A 34 -0.89 5.83 -11.93
C GLU A 34 0.07 6.72 -11.15
N GLN A 35 -0.24 8.01 -11.13
CA GLN A 35 0.46 9.00 -10.32
C GLN A 35 -0.57 9.74 -9.46
N GLN A 36 -0.34 9.70 -8.14
CA GLN A 36 -1.10 10.50 -7.19
C GLN A 36 -0.16 11.52 -6.58
N HIS A 37 -0.60 12.76 -6.50
CA HIS A 37 0.16 13.85 -5.92
C HIS A 37 -0.68 14.60 -4.91
N ASN A 38 -0.10 14.81 -3.71
CA ASN A 38 -0.67 15.67 -2.68
C ASN A 38 -2.06 15.26 -2.16
N LEU A 39 -2.42 13.97 -2.23
CA LEU A 39 -3.70 13.48 -1.72
C LEU A 39 -3.63 13.31 -0.20
N LEU A 40 -4.54 13.96 0.53
CA LEU A 40 -4.68 13.72 1.96
C LEU A 40 -5.13 12.28 2.22
N ARG A 41 -4.35 11.52 2.99
CA ARG A 41 -4.61 10.11 3.30
C ARG A 41 -4.22 9.78 4.73
N TRP A 42 -4.94 8.85 5.31
CA TRP A 42 -4.54 8.21 6.56
C TRP A 42 -3.17 7.55 6.39
N ALA A 43 -2.28 7.79 7.36
CA ALA A 43 -0.92 7.25 7.39
C ALA A 43 -0.81 6.12 8.41
N SER A 44 -1.26 6.37 9.64
CA SER A 44 -1.21 5.40 10.75
C SER A 44 -2.13 5.84 11.88
N ASN A 45 -2.36 4.94 12.82
CA ASN A 45 -2.83 5.28 14.16
C ASN A 45 -1.65 5.20 15.12
N GLU A 46 -1.53 6.18 15.99
CA GLU A 46 -0.38 6.31 16.89
C GLU A 46 -0.83 6.44 18.33
N SER A 47 -0.03 5.83 19.21
CA SER A 47 -0.16 5.96 20.65
C SER A 47 0.76 7.07 21.16
N PHE A 48 0.24 7.96 21.98
CA PHE A 48 0.98 9.06 22.61
C PHE A 48 0.88 8.93 24.12
N ALA A 49 1.93 9.30 24.82
CA ALA A 49 1.96 9.34 26.28
C ALA A 49 2.36 10.73 26.78
N ARG A 50 1.59 11.27 27.73
CA ARG A 50 1.94 12.50 28.43
C ARG A 50 2.77 12.16 29.66
N LEU A 51 4.04 12.48 29.61
CA LEU A 51 5.00 12.29 30.67
C LEU A 51 5.13 13.57 31.52
N PRO A 52 5.70 13.53 32.77
CA PRO A 52 5.91 14.72 33.58
C PRO A 52 6.73 15.82 32.92
N ASP A 53 7.58 15.43 31.98
CA ASP A 53 8.55 16.29 31.30
C ASP A 53 8.29 16.44 29.78
N GLY A 54 7.10 16.14 29.32
CA GLY A 54 6.68 16.33 27.93
C GLY A 54 5.89 15.17 27.31
N TRP A 55 5.89 15.11 26.01
CA TRP A 55 5.19 14.09 25.26
C TRP A 55 6.12 13.03 24.67
N ALA A 56 5.60 11.83 24.51
CA ALA A 56 6.27 10.73 23.85
C ALA A 56 5.31 10.01 22.87
N ILE A 57 5.86 9.39 21.84
CA ILE A 57 5.14 8.60 20.85
C ILE A 57 5.57 7.14 20.95
N GLY A 58 4.64 6.21 20.80
CA GLY A 58 4.92 4.78 20.71
C GLY A 58 5.86 4.47 19.55
N THR A 59 6.85 3.61 19.77
CA THR A 59 7.80 3.19 18.73
C THR A 59 7.10 2.41 17.61
N GLU A 60 6.06 1.66 17.97
CA GLU A 60 5.20 0.95 17.05
C GLU A 60 3.81 1.58 16.97
N SER A 61 3.10 1.34 15.87
CA SER A 61 1.71 1.78 15.67
C SER A 61 0.77 0.76 16.27
N ALA A 62 0.78 0.65 17.59
CA ALA A 62 -0.05 -0.28 18.38
C ALA A 62 -1.01 0.48 19.29
N ALA A 63 -2.04 -0.20 19.78
CA ALA A 63 -2.99 0.39 20.71
C ALA A 63 -2.31 0.70 22.07
N PRO A 64 -2.78 1.70 22.83
CA PRO A 64 -2.11 2.13 24.06
C PRO A 64 -1.99 1.04 25.12
N ASP A 65 -2.92 0.11 25.19
CA ASP A 65 -2.96 -1.02 26.12
C ASP A 65 -1.96 -2.13 25.78
N GLU A 66 -1.46 -2.16 24.52
CA GLU A 66 -0.47 -3.12 24.04
C GLU A 66 0.97 -2.66 24.29
N LEU A 67 1.19 -1.37 24.67
CA LEU A 67 2.50 -0.77 24.81
C LEU A 67 2.93 -0.62 26.28
N THR A 68 4.20 -0.83 26.53
CA THR A 68 4.86 -0.57 27.82
C THR A 68 5.60 0.77 27.82
N LYS A 69 6.07 1.22 28.96
CA LYS A 69 6.84 2.49 29.06
C LYS A 69 8.11 2.51 28.18
N ALA A 70 8.72 1.36 27.94
CA ALA A 70 9.92 1.22 27.12
C ALA A 70 9.65 1.44 25.63
N ASP A 71 8.39 1.30 25.22
CA ASP A 71 7.98 1.40 23.81
C ASP A 71 7.68 2.83 23.36
N PHE A 72 7.98 3.84 24.21
CA PHE A 72 7.74 5.24 23.90
C PHE A 72 9.03 6.03 23.75
N THR A 73 9.09 6.83 22.67
CA THR A 73 10.19 7.76 22.37
C THR A 73 9.71 9.19 22.57
N ARG A 74 10.52 10.01 23.23
CA ARG A 74 10.20 11.43 23.48
C ARG A 74 10.06 12.22 22.20
N LEU A 75 9.11 13.13 22.21
CA LEU A 75 8.91 14.12 21.17
C LEU A 75 9.65 15.43 21.54
N PRO A 76 10.22 16.12 20.55
CA PRO A 76 10.92 17.40 20.77
C PRO A 76 9.96 18.52 21.16
N SER A 77 8.72 18.46 20.72
CA SER A 77 7.68 19.43 21.05
C SER A 77 6.33 18.74 21.23
N PRO A 78 5.38 19.35 21.98
CA PRO A 78 4.02 18.80 22.14
C PRO A 78 3.23 18.85 20.82
N GLY A 79 3.50 19.81 19.93
CA GLY A 79 2.72 20.02 18.73
C GLY A 79 1.21 20.09 19.01
N PRO A 80 0.37 19.32 18.29
CA PRO A 80 -1.08 19.31 18.47
C PRO A 80 -1.56 18.44 19.63
N LEU A 81 -0.64 17.82 20.42
CA LEU A 81 -1.01 16.82 21.44
C LEU A 81 -1.64 17.45 22.69
N ASP A 82 -1.33 18.69 23.00
CA ASP A 82 -1.98 19.39 24.11
C ASP A 82 -3.46 19.65 23.81
N GLU A 83 -3.83 19.89 22.54
CA GLU A 83 -5.24 19.99 22.13
C GLU A 83 -5.93 18.63 22.14
N LEU A 84 -5.21 17.54 21.79
CA LEU A 84 -5.73 16.17 21.92
C LEU A 84 -6.08 15.87 23.39
N ALA A 85 -5.18 16.20 24.32
CA ALA A 85 -5.39 15.98 25.76
C ALA A 85 -6.44 16.90 26.37
N ALA A 86 -6.68 18.08 25.80
CA ALA A 86 -7.76 18.96 26.25
C ALA A 86 -9.15 18.47 25.81
N ARG A 87 -9.22 17.64 24.77
CA ARG A 87 -10.47 17.19 24.16
C ARG A 87 -10.88 15.78 24.58
N TYR A 88 -9.92 14.91 24.88
CA TYR A 88 -10.15 13.50 25.15
C TYR A 88 -9.56 13.06 26.48
N ASP A 89 -10.24 12.17 27.17
CA ASP A 89 -9.72 11.51 28.35
C ASP A 89 -8.62 10.51 27.98
N PRO A 90 -7.57 10.39 28.80
CA PRO A 90 -6.51 9.43 28.56
C PRO A 90 -6.97 8.00 28.84
N TYR A 91 -6.33 7.04 28.16
CA TYR A 91 -6.41 5.64 28.54
C TYR A 91 -5.70 5.37 29.85
N GLU A 92 -6.23 4.48 30.67
CA GLU A 92 -5.58 4.07 31.92
C GLU A 92 -4.22 3.40 31.67
N GLY A 93 -3.28 3.57 32.62
CA GLY A 93 -1.98 2.91 32.56
C GLY A 93 -0.87 3.70 33.24
N PHE A 94 0.39 3.45 32.85
CA PHE A 94 1.61 4.03 33.46
C PHE A 94 1.76 5.55 33.24
N ALA A 95 1.06 6.12 32.27
CA ALA A 95 1.01 7.54 31.95
C ALA A 95 -0.34 7.85 31.31
N ASN A 96 -0.67 9.14 31.21
CA ASN A 96 -1.84 9.56 30.42
C ASN A 96 -1.56 9.23 28.96
N ARG A 97 -2.24 8.21 28.42
CA ARG A 97 -2.04 7.71 27.07
C ARG A 97 -3.20 8.12 26.18
N TYR A 98 -2.90 8.41 24.94
CA TYR A 98 -3.87 8.82 23.92
C TYR A 98 -3.63 8.03 22.65
N TYR A 99 -4.68 7.83 21.86
CA TYR A 99 -4.61 7.14 20.59
C TYR A 99 -5.27 8.01 19.50
N ALA A 100 -4.54 8.33 18.48
CA ALA A 100 -5.05 9.20 17.43
C ALA A 100 -4.54 8.83 16.04
N ALA A 101 -5.33 9.15 15.04
CA ALA A 101 -4.98 8.94 13.65
C ALA A 101 -4.09 10.08 13.14
N VAL A 102 -3.01 9.70 12.47
CA VAL A 102 -2.13 10.61 11.74
C VAL A 102 -2.45 10.50 10.26
N PHE A 103 -2.65 11.65 9.64
CA PHE A 103 -2.83 11.84 8.21
C PHE A 103 -1.61 12.51 7.61
N GLY A 104 -1.46 12.40 6.31
CA GLY A 104 -0.43 13.12 5.58
C GLY A 104 -0.78 13.24 4.10
N ARG A 105 -0.08 14.14 3.42
CA ARG A 105 -0.22 14.31 1.98
C ARG A 105 0.61 13.24 1.27
N ARG A 106 -0.09 12.32 0.62
CA ARG A 106 0.52 11.16 -0.03
C ARG A 106 0.82 11.42 -1.49
N ASN A 107 2.07 11.13 -1.86
CA ASN A 107 2.52 11.06 -3.24
C ASN A 107 2.79 9.60 -3.58
N THR A 108 2.10 9.05 -4.58
CA THR A 108 2.23 7.65 -5.00
C THR A 108 2.50 7.57 -6.49
N ARG A 109 3.35 6.64 -6.89
CA ARG A 109 3.53 6.24 -8.28
C ARG A 109 3.44 4.73 -8.37
N SER A 110 2.62 4.23 -9.27
CA SER A 110 2.50 2.81 -9.54
C SER A 110 2.56 2.51 -11.03
N LEU A 111 3.15 1.37 -11.33
CA LEU A 111 3.17 0.73 -12.62
C LEU A 111 2.52 -0.64 -12.48
N GLU A 112 1.52 -0.92 -13.28
CA GLU A 112 0.90 -2.23 -13.39
C GLU A 112 1.03 -2.73 -14.82
N LEU A 113 1.55 -3.95 -14.97
CA LEU A 113 1.61 -4.67 -16.24
C LEU A 113 0.85 -5.98 -16.07
N SER A 114 -0.15 -6.20 -16.91
CA SER A 114 -0.83 -7.48 -16.99
C SER A 114 -0.68 -8.08 -18.39
N LEU A 115 -0.45 -9.39 -18.43
CA LEU A 115 -0.37 -10.18 -19.65
C LEU A 115 -1.31 -11.37 -19.53
N ARG A 116 -2.21 -11.49 -20.47
CA ARG A 116 -3.05 -12.69 -20.66
C ARG A 116 -2.66 -13.35 -21.98
N SER A 117 -2.47 -14.65 -21.94
CA SER A 117 -2.25 -15.43 -23.17
C SER A 117 -3.14 -16.66 -23.19
N THR A 118 -3.58 -17.01 -24.39
CA THR A 118 -4.24 -18.28 -24.67
C THR A 118 -3.49 -18.95 -25.81
N LEU A 119 -2.95 -20.13 -25.52
CA LEU A 119 -2.28 -21.00 -26.48
C LEU A 119 -3.21 -22.19 -26.76
N THR A 120 -3.66 -22.33 -28.00
CA THR A 120 -4.55 -23.41 -28.45
C THR A 120 -3.76 -24.37 -29.33
N PHE A 121 -3.30 -25.47 -28.75
CA PHE A 121 -2.53 -26.50 -29.50
C PHE A 121 -3.43 -27.37 -30.36
N SER A 122 -4.68 -27.58 -29.91
CA SER A 122 -5.71 -28.29 -30.63
C SER A 122 -7.09 -27.93 -30.03
N PRO A 123 -8.21 -28.31 -30.68
CA PRO A 123 -9.54 -28.15 -30.07
C PRO A 123 -9.69 -28.83 -28.70
N MET A 124 -8.84 -29.81 -28.40
CA MET A 124 -8.87 -30.57 -27.16
C MET A 124 -7.80 -30.10 -26.13
N LEU A 125 -6.81 -29.29 -26.53
CA LEU A 125 -5.68 -28.90 -25.65
C LEU A 125 -5.41 -27.42 -25.76
N SER A 126 -5.54 -26.73 -24.66
CA SER A 126 -5.19 -25.31 -24.55
C SER A 126 -4.47 -24.99 -23.22
N VAL A 127 -3.65 -23.95 -23.25
CA VAL A 127 -3.02 -23.37 -22.08
C VAL A 127 -3.38 -21.89 -22.02
N GLN A 128 -3.86 -21.45 -20.87
CA GLN A 128 -4.12 -20.06 -20.59
C GLN A 128 -3.15 -19.58 -19.51
N SER A 129 -2.60 -18.40 -19.67
CA SER A 129 -1.81 -17.77 -18.62
C SER A 129 -2.28 -16.36 -18.34
N PHE A 130 -2.15 -15.99 -17.07
CA PHE A 130 -2.31 -14.62 -16.57
C PHE A 130 -1.09 -14.26 -15.76
N THR A 131 -0.39 -13.22 -16.14
CA THR A 131 0.77 -12.68 -15.42
C THR A 131 0.49 -11.23 -15.07
N GLN A 132 0.74 -10.85 -13.82
CA GLN A 132 0.58 -9.49 -13.32
C GLN A 132 1.83 -9.07 -12.56
N LEU A 133 2.35 -7.88 -12.89
CA LEU A 133 3.42 -7.21 -12.17
C LEU A 133 2.88 -5.87 -11.68
N LEU A 134 2.95 -5.63 -10.37
CA LEU A 134 2.63 -4.35 -9.75
C LEU A 134 3.86 -3.82 -9.03
N LEU A 135 4.28 -2.62 -9.41
CA LEU A 135 5.34 -1.86 -8.74
C LEU A 135 4.72 -0.57 -8.24
N ALA A 136 4.75 -0.35 -6.93
CA ALA A 136 4.24 0.87 -6.34
C ALA A 136 5.19 1.43 -5.29
N ARG A 137 5.26 2.74 -5.21
CA ARG A 137 5.98 3.45 -4.14
C ARG A 137 5.18 4.65 -3.70
N GLY A 138 5.20 4.93 -2.40
CA GLY A 138 4.51 6.07 -1.82
C GLY A 138 5.32 6.75 -0.75
N ARG A 139 5.09 8.06 -0.61
CA ARG A 139 5.67 8.90 0.43
C ARG A 139 4.58 9.78 0.99
N TYR A 140 4.63 9.99 2.31
CA TYR A 140 3.79 10.95 3.01
C TYR A 140 4.60 12.18 3.40
N THR A 141 4.01 13.35 3.23
CA THR A 141 4.51 14.65 3.68
C THR A 141 3.44 15.34 4.52
N ASP A 142 3.81 16.45 5.15
CA ASP A 142 2.89 17.32 5.92
C ASP A 142 2.01 16.53 6.90
N PRO A 143 2.62 15.82 7.87
CA PRO A 143 1.87 15.04 8.83
C PRO A 143 0.93 15.93 9.64
N SER A 144 -0.28 15.43 9.88
CA SER A 144 -1.32 16.11 10.64
C SER A 144 -2.01 15.12 11.57
N LEU A 145 -2.28 15.54 12.81
CA LEU A 145 -3.04 14.78 13.78
C LEU A 145 -4.52 15.04 13.58
N ARG A 146 -5.32 13.97 13.54
CA ARG A 146 -6.76 14.09 13.51
C ARG A 146 -7.32 14.14 14.92
N LEU A 147 -7.98 15.25 15.27
CA LEU A 147 -8.68 15.36 16.55
C LEU A 147 -10.08 14.79 16.46
N ASP A 148 -10.82 15.16 15.42
CA ASP A 148 -12.18 14.67 15.18
C ASP A 148 -12.45 14.53 13.67
N LYS A 149 -13.71 14.33 13.29
CA LYS A 149 -14.10 14.12 11.90
C LYS A 149 -13.66 15.26 10.98
N ASP A 150 -13.70 16.48 11.47
CA ASP A 150 -13.54 17.70 10.66
C ASP A 150 -12.27 18.50 11.00
N THR A 151 -11.51 18.08 12.05
CA THR A 151 -10.37 18.82 12.56
C THR A 151 -9.07 18.05 12.36
N LEU A 152 -8.18 18.59 11.53
CA LEU A 152 -6.82 18.15 11.32
C LEU A 152 -5.86 19.24 11.76
N LEU A 153 -4.94 18.93 12.67
CA LEU A 153 -3.91 19.86 13.14
C LEU A 153 -2.55 19.50 12.58
N PRO A 154 -1.80 20.44 12.01
CA PRO A 154 -0.44 20.18 11.54
C PRO A 154 0.45 19.63 12.66
N PHE A 155 1.27 18.62 12.32
CA PHE A 155 2.20 18.01 13.25
C PHE A 155 3.62 17.96 12.65
N PRO A 156 4.30 19.12 12.50
CA PRO A 156 5.57 19.22 11.79
C PRO A 156 6.70 18.40 12.43
N ASP A 157 6.68 18.24 13.77
CA ASP A 157 7.68 17.49 14.54
C ASP A 157 7.34 16.00 14.68
N TYR A 158 6.40 15.49 13.89
CA TYR A 158 6.08 14.08 13.86
C TYR A 158 7.29 13.25 13.36
N PRO A 159 7.82 12.31 14.18
CA PRO A 159 9.13 11.73 13.92
C PRO A 159 9.12 10.56 12.95
N LYS A 160 7.95 9.94 12.70
CA LYS A 160 7.87 8.74 11.85
C LYS A 160 7.68 9.11 10.39
N ARG A 161 8.29 8.32 9.53
CA ARG A 161 8.13 8.43 8.09
C ARG A 161 7.29 7.27 7.58
N HIS A 162 6.24 7.59 6.85
CA HIS A 162 5.35 6.61 6.23
C HIS A 162 5.66 6.52 4.74
N GLU A 163 6.76 5.86 4.42
CA GLU A 163 7.18 5.57 3.06
C GLU A 163 6.99 4.07 2.80
N PHE A 164 6.61 3.70 1.59
CA PHE A 164 6.47 2.29 1.24
C PHE A 164 6.90 2.02 -0.19
N VAL A 165 7.38 0.81 -0.39
CA VAL A 165 7.61 0.20 -1.70
C VAL A 165 6.87 -1.14 -1.70
N LEU A 166 6.04 -1.34 -2.71
CA LEU A 166 5.31 -2.57 -2.95
C LEU A 166 5.72 -3.13 -4.31
N ASN A 167 6.19 -4.36 -4.32
CA ASN A 167 6.42 -5.14 -5.53
C ASN A 167 5.58 -6.41 -5.42
N SER A 168 4.71 -6.63 -6.38
CA SER A 168 3.87 -7.83 -6.45
C SER A 168 4.01 -8.46 -7.82
N PHE A 169 4.26 -9.76 -7.85
CA PHE A 169 4.33 -10.55 -9.07
C PHE A 169 3.44 -11.79 -8.91
N ARG A 170 2.50 -11.95 -9.83
CA ARG A 170 1.55 -13.06 -9.84
C ARG A 170 1.55 -13.73 -11.19
N VAL A 171 1.55 -15.04 -11.20
CA VAL A 171 1.38 -15.87 -12.39
C VAL A 171 0.36 -16.95 -12.11
N ASN A 172 -0.55 -17.12 -13.02
CA ASN A 172 -1.52 -18.20 -13.01
C ASN A 172 -1.52 -18.88 -14.38
N VAL A 173 -1.32 -20.18 -14.42
CA VAL A 173 -1.32 -20.99 -15.64
C VAL A 173 -2.34 -22.09 -15.50
N VAL A 174 -3.20 -22.21 -16.51
CA VAL A 174 -4.26 -23.22 -16.57
C VAL A 174 -4.09 -24.01 -17.86
N LEU A 175 -3.80 -25.29 -17.74
CA LEU A 175 -3.87 -26.25 -18.86
C LEU A 175 -5.24 -26.89 -18.82
N ARG A 176 -5.94 -26.89 -19.98
CA ARG A 176 -7.19 -27.61 -20.22
C ARG A 176 -6.92 -28.69 -21.27
N TRP A 177 -7.19 -29.92 -20.90
CA TRP A 177 -7.04 -31.06 -21.82
C TRP A 177 -8.27 -31.95 -21.79
N GLU A 178 -8.95 -32.04 -22.95
CA GLU A 178 -10.03 -32.98 -23.21
C GLU A 178 -9.42 -34.27 -23.74
N TYR A 179 -9.10 -35.21 -22.87
CA TYR A 179 -8.42 -36.46 -23.23
C TYR A 179 -9.35 -37.50 -23.82
N ARG A 180 -10.69 -37.33 -23.67
CA ARG A 180 -11.77 -38.07 -24.33
C ARG A 180 -12.97 -37.14 -24.49
N PRO A 181 -13.84 -37.37 -25.49
CA PRO A 181 -15.05 -36.58 -25.66
C PRO A 181 -15.87 -36.49 -24.35
N GLY A 182 -16.09 -35.29 -23.84
CA GLY A 182 -16.81 -35.04 -22.60
C GLY A 182 -16.01 -35.24 -21.31
N SER A 183 -14.72 -35.63 -21.39
CA SER A 183 -13.85 -35.79 -20.20
C SER A 183 -12.70 -34.79 -20.23
N VAL A 184 -12.72 -33.84 -19.33
CA VAL A 184 -11.75 -32.72 -19.30
C VAL A 184 -10.91 -32.78 -18.04
N LEU A 185 -9.58 -32.67 -18.19
CA LEU A 185 -8.61 -32.47 -17.14
C LEU A 185 -8.19 -30.99 -17.11
N TYR A 186 -8.17 -30.41 -15.93
CA TYR A 186 -7.58 -29.10 -15.67
C TYR A 186 -6.36 -29.25 -14.76
N LEU A 187 -5.22 -28.68 -15.18
CA LEU A 187 -4.05 -28.50 -14.33
C LEU A 187 -3.85 -27.01 -14.12
N VAL A 188 -3.84 -26.61 -12.85
CA VAL A 188 -3.68 -25.21 -12.46
C VAL A 188 -2.39 -25.04 -11.70
N TRP A 189 -1.55 -24.11 -12.13
CA TRP A 189 -0.35 -23.68 -11.41
C TRP A 189 -0.42 -22.19 -11.11
N THR A 190 -0.21 -21.83 -9.86
CA THR A 190 -0.22 -20.44 -9.38
C THR A 190 1.08 -20.14 -8.65
N HIS A 191 1.65 -18.99 -8.94
CA HIS A 191 2.80 -18.47 -8.21
C HIS A 191 2.57 -17.00 -7.86
N ASP A 192 2.67 -16.68 -6.57
CA ASP A 192 2.55 -15.33 -6.03
C ASP A 192 3.83 -14.96 -5.28
N ARG A 193 4.31 -13.74 -5.51
CA ARG A 193 5.44 -13.18 -4.78
C ARG A 193 5.18 -11.71 -4.49
N ASP A 194 5.05 -11.38 -3.23
CA ASP A 194 4.87 -10.02 -2.75
C ASP A 194 6.09 -9.60 -1.91
N ALA A 195 6.59 -8.40 -2.15
CA ALA A 195 7.58 -7.76 -1.31
C ALA A 195 7.07 -6.37 -0.93
N TYR A 196 6.90 -6.16 0.37
CA TYR A 196 6.50 -4.89 0.94
C TYR A 196 7.58 -4.39 1.88
N ASP A 197 8.12 -3.20 1.61
CA ASP A 197 9.15 -2.58 2.43
C ASP A 197 8.73 -1.16 2.79
N ARG A 198 8.65 -0.89 4.11
CA ARG A 198 8.35 0.44 4.65
C ARG A 198 9.57 1.35 4.77
N ALA A 199 10.79 0.81 4.62
CA ALA A 199 12.02 1.54 4.86
C ALA A 199 12.87 1.80 3.61
N ALA A 200 12.57 1.18 2.49
CA ALA A 200 13.49 1.07 1.35
C ALA A 200 13.28 2.06 0.22
N ILE A 201 13.25 3.37 0.50
CA ILE A 201 13.29 4.36 -0.61
C ILE A 201 14.70 4.54 -1.18
N ARG A 202 15.75 3.93 -0.63
CA ARG A 202 17.13 4.13 -1.09
C ARG A 202 17.59 3.24 -2.25
N SER A 203 16.82 2.26 -2.69
CA SER A 203 17.19 1.48 -3.88
C SER A 203 15.97 1.07 -4.70
N SER A 204 15.71 1.77 -5.77
CA SER A 204 14.68 1.45 -6.77
C SER A 204 15.02 0.23 -7.65
N ARG A 205 15.73 -0.75 -7.11
CA ARG A 205 15.93 -2.03 -7.78
C ARG A 205 14.88 -3.01 -7.25
N ILE A 206 14.20 -3.65 -8.16
CA ILE A 206 13.32 -4.79 -7.89
C ILE A 206 14.17 -5.84 -7.14
N ARG A 207 14.19 -5.74 -5.80
CA ARG A 207 14.76 -6.79 -4.95
C ARG A 207 13.69 -7.84 -4.81
N GLY A 208 13.86 -8.96 -5.45
CA GLY A 208 12.95 -10.07 -5.24
C GLY A 208 12.68 -10.95 -6.47
N ILE A 209 13.27 -10.66 -7.61
CA ILE A 209 13.22 -11.56 -8.79
C ILE A 209 14.50 -12.41 -8.91
N ARG A 210 15.42 -12.31 -7.95
CA ARG A 210 16.58 -13.21 -7.88
C ARG A 210 16.49 -14.01 -6.60
N ASP A 211 16.24 -15.27 -6.79
CA ASP A 211 16.49 -16.52 -6.05
C ASP A 211 15.32 -17.50 -6.19
#